data_f4e5b0a78d34305967771a9b532e8a68
#
_entry.id   f4e5b0a78d34305967771a9b532e8a68
#
_cell.length_a   1.000
_cell.length_b   1.000
_cell.length_c   1.000
_cell.angle_alpha   90.00
_cell.angle_beta   90.00
_cell.angle_gamma   90.00
#
_symmetry.space_group_name_H-M   'P 1'
#
loop_
_entity.id
_entity.type
_entity.pdbx_description
1 polymer ?
#
loop_
_entity_poly.entity_id
_entity_poly.type
_entity_poly.pdbx_seq_one_letter_code
_entity_poly.pdbx_strand_id
1 'polypeptide(L)'
;MPHRLFVLLFGILFMGLLPGSARQSPDKIWHKLDSIQNYRTEFTYTVTLPLTDSEINYRAELSYRKNPIDTLCGYSYLIDYKAENDTCPYANFMAYDNGDYFRFDRDRLREYHHREDKEPFAHKGNNPGVHRSGLFTELFPAEISRQLKTFVGKKDCLVQFFPDTLVQNRLCDAILVNDSVKGELSRTILYTFDTHDGMPLYRETENNPGHLGSQTVTVKYSGNDTDTKFPSDYFGETNLLKNYGEIFLRFREGTYAAFDQVGQKSPEFSHKWGEHRFSSDQLKGQNCLLLFLDERGEFCKQALQIAESVSLQENLTPVILYIEKQPLCRV
;
A
#
# COMPACT_ATOMS: atom_id res chain seq x y z
N MET A 1 17.22 -12.63 15.62
CA MET A 1 18.66 -12.55 15.25
C MET A 1 19.00 -11.12 14.88
N PRO A 2 19.74 -10.36 15.69
CA PRO A 2 20.05 -8.95 15.41
C PRO A 2 21.30 -8.76 14.53
N HIS A 3 21.70 -9.78 13.74
CA HIS A 3 23.01 -9.74 13.09
C HIS A 3 23.08 -9.01 11.74
N ARG A 4 21.96 -8.76 11.06
CA ARG A 4 21.99 -8.16 9.70
C ARG A 4 22.18 -6.64 9.71
N LEU A 5 21.50 -5.93 10.60
CA LEU A 5 21.69 -4.48 10.75
C LEU A 5 23.05 -4.13 11.36
N PHE A 6 23.56 -4.99 12.27
CA PHE A 6 24.88 -4.83 12.91
C PHE A 6 26.03 -4.97 11.90
N VAL A 7 25.90 -5.84 10.89
CA VAL A 7 26.91 -6.00 9.84
C VAL A 7 26.94 -4.80 8.89
N LEU A 8 25.79 -4.20 8.58
CA LEU A 8 25.72 -2.97 7.78
C LEU A 8 26.25 -1.75 8.55
N LEU A 9 25.92 -1.61 9.83
CA LEU A 9 26.45 -0.55 10.70
C LEU A 9 27.97 -0.68 10.93
N PHE A 10 28.51 -1.89 11.03
CA PHE A 10 29.95 -2.11 11.20
C PHE A 10 30.74 -1.79 9.92
N GLY A 11 30.17 -2.06 8.73
CA GLY A 11 30.77 -1.66 7.46
C GLY A 11 30.84 -0.14 7.26
N ILE A 12 29.85 0.59 7.77
CA ILE A 12 29.77 2.06 7.70
C ILE A 12 30.73 2.71 8.72
N LEU A 13 30.94 2.10 9.89
CA LEU A 13 31.78 2.70 10.97
C LEU A 13 33.29 2.70 10.66
N PHE A 14 33.77 1.84 9.77
CA PHE A 14 35.23 1.69 9.55
C PHE A 14 35.82 2.55 8.42
N MET A 15 34.97 3.16 7.55
CA MET A 15 35.43 4.04 6.47
C MET A 15 35.30 5.56 6.74
N GLY A 16 34.85 5.95 7.93
CA GLY A 16 34.50 7.34 8.27
C GLY A 16 35.62 8.28 8.67
N LEU A 17 36.91 7.96 8.44
CA LEU A 17 38.03 8.81 8.87
C LEU A 17 38.97 9.20 7.72
N LEU A 18 38.45 9.67 6.60
CA LEU A 18 39.26 10.45 5.64
C LEU A 18 38.91 11.93 5.78
N PRO A 19 39.87 12.80 6.17
CA PRO A 19 39.62 14.23 6.21
C PRO A 19 39.75 14.83 4.80
N GLY A 20 38.73 15.51 4.33
CA GLY A 20 38.93 16.51 3.31
C GLY A 20 38.11 16.52 2.04
N SER A 21 36.90 15.96 1.96
CA SER A 21 35.97 16.37 0.92
C SER A 21 34.99 17.39 1.50
N ALA A 22 34.73 18.47 0.78
CA ALA A 22 33.71 19.46 1.12
C ALA A 22 32.41 18.68 1.43
N ARG A 23 31.94 18.77 2.69
CA ARG A 23 30.74 18.07 3.17
C ARG A 23 29.63 18.26 2.15
N GLN A 24 29.33 17.27 1.34
CA GLN A 24 28.18 17.31 0.47
C GLN A 24 26.96 17.37 1.39
N SER A 25 26.13 18.38 1.16
CA SER A 25 24.91 18.55 1.93
C SER A 25 23.86 17.60 1.39
N PRO A 26 23.03 16.95 2.25
CA PRO A 26 21.89 16.17 1.80
C PRO A 26 20.87 16.98 1.00
N ASP A 27 20.98 18.32 1.02
CA ASP A 27 20.13 19.26 0.25
C ASP A 27 20.12 18.94 -1.25
N LYS A 28 21.25 18.49 -1.81
CA LYS A 28 21.34 18.11 -3.21
C LYS A 28 20.37 16.97 -3.57
N ILE A 29 20.18 16.02 -2.67
CA ILE A 29 19.33 14.87 -2.90
C ILE A 29 17.88 15.30 -3.01
N TRP A 30 17.34 16.03 -2.03
CA TRP A 30 15.93 16.42 -2.13
C TRP A 30 15.68 17.50 -3.19
N HIS A 31 16.64 18.38 -3.51
CA HIS A 31 16.50 19.26 -4.66
C HIS A 31 16.42 18.48 -5.98
N LYS A 32 17.22 17.43 -6.12
CA LYS A 32 17.14 16.54 -7.27
C LYS A 32 15.78 15.84 -7.34
N LEU A 33 15.33 15.24 -6.25
CA LEU A 33 14.03 14.58 -6.17
C LEU A 33 12.87 15.54 -6.49
N ASP A 34 12.91 16.76 -5.97
CA ASP A 34 11.90 17.80 -6.24
C ASP A 34 11.89 18.26 -7.71
N SER A 35 13.02 18.15 -8.41
CA SER A 35 13.14 18.56 -9.81
C SER A 35 12.53 17.55 -10.79
N ILE A 36 12.28 16.32 -10.35
CA ILE A 36 11.79 15.25 -11.22
C ILE A 36 10.37 15.57 -11.71
N GLN A 37 10.20 15.57 -13.02
CA GLN A 37 8.92 15.81 -13.67
C GLN A 37 8.20 14.50 -14.00
N ASN A 38 8.94 13.54 -14.57
CA ASN A 38 8.47 12.20 -14.85
C ASN A 38 9.44 11.18 -14.24
N TYR A 39 8.91 10.06 -13.82
CA TYR A 39 9.71 9.01 -13.23
C TYR A 39 9.07 7.65 -13.45
N ARG A 40 9.87 6.69 -13.86
CA ARG A 40 9.49 5.29 -13.93
C ARG A 40 10.57 4.46 -13.26
N THR A 41 10.16 3.47 -12.48
CA THR A 41 11.08 2.53 -11.87
C THR A 41 10.39 1.20 -11.59
N GLU A 42 11.16 0.14 -11.61
CA GLU A 42 10.78 -1.14 -11.07
C GLU A 42 11.42 -1.30 -9.68
N PHE A 43 10.77 -2.02 -8.80
CA PHE A 43 11.34 -2.33 -7.50
C PHE A 43 10.82 -3.65 -6.93
N THR A 44 11.62 -4.23 -6.05
CA THR A 44 11.15 -5.27 -5.14
C THR A 44 10.89 -4.67 -3.77
N TYR A 45 9.79 -5.08 -3.15
CA TYR A 45 9.39 -4.62 -1.82
C TYR A 45 9.18 -5.85 -0.94
N THR A 46 10.03 -6.00 0.06
CA THR A 46 10.03 -7.15 0.96
C THR A 46 9.61 -6.69 2.35
N VAL A 47 8.62 -7.36 2.92
CA VAL A 47 8.19 -7.17 4.30
C VAL A 47 8.56 -8.40 5.10
N THR A 48 9.46 -8.26 6.06
CA THR A 48 9.75 -9.32 7.04
C THR A 48 8.74 -9.19 8.18
N LEU A 49 7.97 -10.25 8.40
CA LEU A 49 6.90 -10.25 9.41
C LEU A 49 7.48 -10.35 10.83
N PRO A 50 6.89 -9.65 11.81
CA PRO A 50 7.29 -9.76 13.20
C PRO A 50 7.14 -11.20 13.72
N LEU A 51 8.05 -11.61 14.61
CA LEU A 51 8.03 -12.90 15.31
C LEU A 51 8.14 -14.14 14.41
N THR A 52 8.33 -13.95 13.12
CA THR A 52 8.50 -15.04 12.16
C THR A 52 9.69 -14.71 11.25
N ASP A 53 10.27 -15.74 10.62
CA ASP A 53 11.26 -15.55 9.56
C ASP A 53 10.56 -15.44 8.17
N SER A 54 9.24 -15.25 8.17
CA SER A 54 8.46 -15.19 6.94
C SER A 54 8.58 -13.82 6.28
N GLU A 55 8.72 -13.83 4.97
CA GLU A 55 8.80 -12.64 4.13
C GLU A 55 7.63 -12.61 3.14
N ILE A 56 7.11 -11.41 2.91
CA ILE A 56 6.17 -11.15 1.83
C ILE A 56 6.90 -10.29 0.80
N ASN A 57 7.07 -10.82 -0.40
CA ASN A 57 7.77 -10.17 -1.49
C ASN A 57 6.78 -9.66 -2.53
N TYR A 58 6.95 -8.41 -2.93
CA TYR A 58 6.22 -7.78 -4.03
C TYR A 58 7.21 -7.37 -5.12
N ARG A 59 6.81 -7.56 -6.37
CA ARG A 59 7.40 -6.88 -7.53
C ARG A 59 6.44 -5.81 -7.98
N ALA A 60 6.97 -4.63 -8.24
CA ALA A 60 6.15 -3.50 -8.64
C ALA A 60 6.85 -2.63 -9.67
N GLU A 61 6.04 -2.03 -10.52
CA GLU A 61 6.43 -0.95 -11.43
C GLU A 61 5.70 0.32 -11.01
N LEU A 62 6.43 1.41 -10.89
CA LEU A 62 5.93 2.71 -10.50
C LEU A 62 6.13 3.69 -11.65
N SER A 63 5.05 4.35 -12.07
CA SER A 63 5.04 5.47 -12.99
C SER A 63 4.53 6.71 -12.25
N TYR A 64 5.23 7.84 -12.38
CA TYR A 64 4.94 9.08 -11.69
C TYR A 64 5.12 10.27 -12.63
N ARG A 65 4.21 11.25 -12.56
CA ARG A 65 4.31 12.54 -13.23
C ARG A 65 3.94 13.65 -12.27
N LYS A 66 4.82 14.61 -12.07
CA LYS A 66 4.54 15.82 -11.30
C LYS A 66 3.43 16.62 -11.97
N ASN A 67 2.41 16.99 -11.20
CA ASN A 67 1.26 17.75 -11.69
C ASN A 67 0.97 18.93 -10.76
N PRO A 68 1.63 20.08 -10.94
CA PRO A 68 1.47 21.22 -10.03
C PRO A 68 0.07 21.87 -10.10
N ILE A 69 -0.74 21.54 -11.11
CA ILE A 69 -2.12 22.03 -11.23
C ILE A 69 -3.05 21.25 -10.32
N ASP A 70 -2.73 19.99 -10.02
CA ASP A 70 -3.47 19.19 -9.08
C ASP A 70 -3.21 19.65 -7.64
N THR A 71 -4.19 20.32 -7.04
CA THR A 71 -4.10 20.85 -5.69
C THR A 71 -4.27 19.80 -4.59
N LEU A 72 -4.69 18.58 -4.94
CA LEU A 72 -4.93 17.50 -3.99
C LEU A 72 -3.65 16.71 -3.68
N CYS A 73 -2.98 16.19 -4.69
CA CYS A 73 -1.75 15.40 -4.56
C CYS A 73 -0.51 16.12 -5.08
N GLY A 74 -0.66 16.91 -6.15
CA GLY A 74 0.45 17.57 -6.84
C GLY A 74 1.19 16.67 -7.83
N TYR A 75 0.70 15.44 -8.05
CA TYR A 75 1.25 14.47 -8.98
C TYR A 75 0.20 13.44 -9.42
N SER A 76 0.44 12.82 -10.57
CA SER A 76 -0.32 11.65 -11.05
C SER A 76 0.57 10.42 -10.98
N TYR A 77 -0.02 9.24 -10.76
CA TYR A 77 0.74 8.00 -10.69
C TYR A 77 -0.06 6.76 -11.12
N LEU A 78 0.69 5.74 -11.52
CA LEU A 78 0.24 4.38 -11.71
C LEU A 78 1.27 3.44 -11.09
N ILE A 79 0.82 2.52 -10.25
CA ILE A 79 1.64 1.48 -9.65
C ILE A 79 1.00 0.14 -9.96
N ASP A 80 1.73 -0.70 -10.68
CA ASP A 80 1.40 -2.11 -10.88
C ASP A 80 2.18 -2.94 -9.89
N TYR A 81 1.54 -3.88 -9.21
CA TYR A 81 2.24 -4.72 -8.27
C TYR A 81 1.66 -6.13 -8.17
N LYS A 82 2.52 -7.07 -7.82
CA LYS A 82 2.14 -8.46 -7.58
C LYS A 82 2.98 -9.05 -6.45
N ALA A 83 2.33 -9.75 -5.52
CA ALA A 83 3.06 -10.58 -4.56
C ALA A 83 3.61 -11.82 -5.27
N GLU A 84 4.82 -12.29 -4.91
CA GLU A 84 5.47 -13.43 -5.57
C GLU A 84 4.63 -14.72 -5.51
N ASN A 85 3.87 -14.89 -4.43
CA ASN A 85 3.01 -16.07 -4.22
C ASN A 85 1.54 -15.82 -4.59
N ASP A 86 1.24 -14.73 -5.29
CA ASP A 86 -0.13 -14.39 -5.68
C ASP A 86 -0.54 -15.20 -6.91
N THR A 87 -1.56 -16.02 -6.75
CA THR A 87 -2.15 -16.85 -7.82
C THR A 87 -3.25 -16.14 -8.59
N CYS A 88 -3.57 -14.89 -8.23
CA CYS A 88 -4.54 -14.09 -8.97
C CYS A 88 -4.08 -13.89 -10.42
N PRO A 89 -4.93 -14.14 -11.43
CA PRO A 89 -4.56 -13.95 -12.82
C PRO A 89 -4.34 -12.48 -13.19
N TYR A 90 -4.88 -11.57 -12.38
CA TYR A 90 -4.79 -10.13 -12.60
C TYR A 90 -3.67 -9.52 -11.76
N ALA A 91 -2.93 -8.58 -12.32
CA ALA A 91 -2.03 -7.73 -11.54
C ALA A 91 -2.85 -6.74 -10.70
N ASN A 92 -2.42 -6.50 -9.47
CA ASN A 92 -2.99 -5.43 -8.68
C ASN A 92 -2.47 -4.08 -9.17
N PHE A 93 -3.29 -3.04 -9.08
CA PHE A 93 -2.85 -1.70 -9.44
C PHE A 93 -3.42 -0.62 -8.53
N MET A 94 -2.74 0.50 -8.49
CA MET A 94 -3.22 1.76 -7.93
C MET A 94 -2.91 2.89 -8.90
N ALA A 95 -3.88 3.73 -9.20
CA ALA A 95 -3.72 4.88 -10.08
C ALA A 95 -4.39 6.11 -9.48
N TYR A 96 -3.81 7.27 -9.77
CA TYR A 96 -4.38 8.56 -9.42
C TYR A 96 -4.08 9.59 -10.51
N ASP A 97 -5.09 10.32 -10.92
CA ASP A 97 -4.96 11.47 -11.83
C ASP A 97 -6.03 12.52 -11.53
N ASN A 98 -5.62 13.74 -11.22
CA ASN A 98 -6.50 14.92 -11.08
C ASN A 98 -7.75 14.73 -10.20
N GLY A 99 -7.64 13.97 -9.13
CA GLY A 99 -8.74 13.70 -8.20
C GLY A 99 -9.47 12.39 -8.43
N ASP A 100 -9.19 11.70 -9.53
CA ASP A 100 -9.70 10.36 -9.76
C ASP A 100 -8.72 9.31 -9.25
N TYR A 101 -9.20 8.40 -8.42
CA TYR A 101 -8.38 7.34 -7.81
C TYR A 101 -9.00 5.98 -8.09
N PHE A 102 -8.17 5.06 -8.52
CA PHE A 102 -8.53 3.68 -8.80
C PHE A 102 -7.57 2.74 -8.08
N ARG A 103 -8.11 1.71 -7.47
CA ARG A 103 -7.33 0.65 -6.85
C ARG A 103 -7.98 -0.70 -7.06
N PHE A 104 -7.26 -1.61 -7.65
CA PHE A 104 -7.62 -3.01 -7.71
C PHE A 104 -6.70 -3.82 -6.80
N ASP A 105 -7.28 -4.65 -5.95
CA ASP A 105 -6.56 -5.52 -5.02
C ASP A 105 -7.26 -6.88 -4.99
N ARG A 106 -6.69 -7.83 -5.71
CA ARG A 106 -7.12 -9.23 -5.88
C ARG A 106 -8.49 -9.42 -6.53
N ASP A 107 -9.55 -9.02 -5.87
CA ASP A 107 -10.95 -9.26 -6.26
C ASP A 107 -11.84 -8.03 -6.05
N ARG A 108 -11.24 -6.91 -5.69
CA ARG A 108 -11.98 -5.70 -5.37
C ARG A 108 -11.42 -4.49 -6.11
N LEU A 109 -12.24 -3.91 -6.97
CA LEU A 109 -12.01 -2.60 -7.57
C LEU A 109 -12.64 -1.53 -6.68
N ARG A 110 -11.86 -0.51 -6.34
CA ARG A 110 -12.29 0.69 -5.63
C ARG A 110 -12.04 1.88 -6.53
N GLU A 111 -13.07 2.71 -6.66
CA GLU A 111 -13.04 3.92 -7.45
C GLU A 111 -13.43 5.09 -6.57
N TYR A 112 -12.81 6.22 -6.80
CA TYR A 112 -13.12 7.46 -6.14
C TYR A 112 -12.95 8.61 -7.13
N HIS A 113 -13.96 9.48 -7.20
CA HIS A 113 -14.00 10.63 -8.11
C HIS A 113 -14.23 11.89 -7.30
N HIS A 114 -13.24 12.75 -7.19
CA HIS A 114 -13.28 13.97 -6.36
C HIS A 114 -14.43 14.90 -6.70
N ARG A 115 -14.90 14.90 -7.95
CA ARG A 115 -16.01 15.75 -8.39
C ARG A 115 -17.37 15.27 -7.88
N GLU A 116 -17.47 13.99 -7.56
CA GLU A 116 -18.70 13.31 -7.13
C GLU A 116 -18.70 13.07 -5.62
N ASP A 117 -17.54 12.81 -5.05
CA ASP A 117 -17.36 12.49 -3.66
C ASP A 117 -17.00 13.72 -2.83
N LYS A 118 -17.62 13.88 -1.66
CA LYS A 118 -17.45 15.07 -0.82
C LYS A 118 -16.10 15.13 -0.10
N GLU A 119 -15.51 13.97 0.20
CA GLU A 119 -14.26 13.87 0.95
C GLU A 119 -13.15 13.28 0.08
N PRO A 120 -12.20 14.10 -0.41
CA PRO A 120 -11.18 13.65 -1.36
C PRO A 120 -10.14 12.71 -0.74
N PHE A 121 -9.92 12.76 0.57
CA PHE A 121 -8.91 11.95 1.25
C PHE A 121 -9.48 11.24 2.46
N ALA A 122 -9.21 9.94 2.55
CA ALA A 122 -9.49 9.19 3.77
C ALA A 122 -8.54 9.68 4.89
N HIS A 123 -9.11 10.12 5.99
CA HIS A 123 -8.34 10.58 7.15
C HIS A 123 -7.95 9.44 8.07
N LYS A 124 -8.78 8.40 8.20
CA LYS A 124 -8.53 7.22 9.05
C LYS A 124 -9.34 6.01 8.56
N GLY A 125 -8.71 4.83 8.63
CA GLY A 125 -9.38 3.55 8.51
C GLY A 125 -9.89 3.22 7.11
N ASN A 126 -11.07 2.62 7.05
CA ASN A 126 -11.68 2.09 5.81
C ASN A 126 -12.55 3.12 5.06
N ASN A 127 -12.38 4.40 5.33
CA ASN A 127 -13.17 5.44 4.65
C ASN A 127 -12.85 5.47 3.16
N PRO A 128 -13.84 5.69 2.30
CA PRO A 128 -13.61 5.92 0.88
C PRO A 128 -12.76 7.17 0.65
N GLY A 129 -12.07 7.23 -0.47
CA GLY A 129 -11.26 8.37 -0.86
C GLY A 129 -9.82 8.02 -1.19
N VAL A 130 -9.06 9.03 -1.58
CA VAL A 130 -7.64 8.89 -1.92
C VAL A 130 -6.81 8.73 -0.65
N HIS A 131 -6.06 7.66 -0.56
CA HIS A 131 -5.16 7.43 0.55
C HIS A 131 -3.77 8.00 0.23
N ARG A 132 -3.37 9.07 0.93
CA ARG A 132 -2.02 9.64 0.81
C ARG A 132 -0.93 8.70 1.33
N SER A 133 -1.26 7.84 2.28
CA SER A 133 -0.37 6.84 2.87
C SER A 133 -0.82 5.44 2.48
N GLY A 134 -0.71 5.10 1.22
CA GLY A 134 -0.94 3.75 0.72
C GLY A 134 0.36 2.96 0.61
N LEU A 135 0.24 1.67 0.38
CA LEU A 135 1.36 0.81 0.03
C LEU A 135 2.10 1.43 -1.17
N PHE A 136 3.43 1.58 -1.08
CA PHE A 136 4.33 2.14 -2.08
C PHE A 136 4.26 3.67 -2.33
N THR A 137 3.25 4.39 -1.83
CA THR A 137 3.14 5.84 -2.12
C THR A 137 4.29 6.65 -1.51
N GLU A 138 4.91 6.16 -0.44
CA GLU A 138 6.10 6.77 0.16
C GLU A 138 7.36 6.64 -0.69
N LEU A 139 7.30 5.94 -1.82
CA LEU A 139 8.43 5.71 -2.74
C LEU A 139 8.48 6.73 -3.89
N PHE A 140 7.48 7.61 -4.02
CA PHE A 140 7.53 8.68 -5.02
C PHE A 140 8.63 9.69 -4.72
N PRO A 141 9.31 10.23 -5.73
CA PRO A 141 10.36 11.23 -5.54
C PRO A 141 9.92 12.40 -4.66
N ALA A 142 8.75 12.97 -4.90
CA ALA A 142 8.18 14.05 -4.09
C ALA A 142 7.94 13.66 -2.63
N GLU A 143 7.50 12.43 -2.39
CA GLU A 143 7.24 11.94 -1.03
C GLU A 143 8.53 11.62 -0.27
N ILE A 144 9.54 11.04 -0.94
CA ILE A 144 10.88 10.83 -0.34
C ILE A 144 11.47 12.19 0.06
N SER A 145 11.45 13.18 -0.85
CA SER A 145 11.92 14.53 -0.55
C SER A 145 11.18 15.15 0.64
N ARG A 146 9.86 15.07 0.67
CA ARG A 146 9.03 15.58 1.75
C ARG A 146 9.35 14.92 3.10
N GLN A 147 9.50 13.59 3.10
CA GLN A 147 9.86 12.84 4.31
C GLN A 147 11.23 13.25 4.84
N LEU A 148 12.26 13.32 4.00
CA LEU A 148 13.60 13.72 4.39
C LEU A 148 13.63 15.12 5.00
N LYS A 149 12.96 16.10 4.37
CA LYS A 149 12.82 17.46 4.92
C LYS A 149 12.10 17.48 6.27
N THR A 150 11.07 16.64 6.42
CA THR A 150 10.33 16.52 7.68
C THR A 150 11.22 15.97 8.78
N PHE A 151 12.01 14.93 8.50
CA PHE A 151 12.93 14.34 9.49
C PHE A 151 14.02 15.31 9.93
N VAL A 152 14.61 16.06 8.98
CA VAL A 152 15.63 17.08 9.32
C VAL A 152 15.07 18.15 10.24
N GLY A 153 13.80 18.54 10.06
CA GLY A 153 13.14 19.53 10.91
C GLY A 153 12.57 19.01 12.24
N LYS A 154 12.60 17.70 12.48
CA LYS A 154 11.97 17.08 13.65
C LYS A 154 12.96 16.97 14.81
N LYS A 155 12.61 17.50 16.01
CA LYS A 155 13.47 17.55 17.19
C LYS A 155 13.92 16.18 17.70
N ASP A 156 13.04 15.19 17.66
CA ASP A 156 13.30 13.84 18.18
C ASP A 156 13.77 12.88 17.06
N CYS A 157 14.38 13.43 16.01
CA CYS A 157 14.89 12.68 14.88
C CYS A 157 16.37 12.99 14.65
N LEU A 158 17.20 11.96 14.62
CA LEU A 158 18.60 12.06 14.24
C LEU A 158 18.75 11.67 12.77
N VAL A 159 19.23 12.61 11.95
CA VAL A 159 19.51 12.40 10.53
C VAL A 159 21.02 12.48 10.31
N GLN A 160 21.60 11.41 9.78
CA GLN A 160 23.02 11.31 9.47
C GLN A 160 23.22 11.09 7.97
N PHE A 161 24.15 11.82 7.39
CA PHE A 161 24.50 11.72 5.97
C PHE A 161 25.88 11.12 5.81
N PHE A 162 25.99 10.11 4.94
CA PHE A 162 27.21 9.38 4.61
C PHE A 162 27.43 9.45 3.09
N PRO A 163 28.22 10.41 2.61
CA PRO A 163 28.55 10.50 1.18
C PRO A 163 29.51 9.38 0.79
N ASP A 164 29.48 9.03 -0.49
CA ASP A 164 30.40 8.07 -1.11
C ASP A 164 30.55 6.74 -0.34
N THR A 165 29.41 6.25 0.16
CA THR A 165 29.34 5.03 0.98
C THR A 165 29.10 3.81 0.10
N LEU A 166 29.75 2.70 0.43
CA LEU A 166 29.54 1.43 -0.27
C LEU A 166 28.39 0.65 0.40
N VAL A 167 27.26 0.53 -0.29
CA VAL A 167 26.12 -0.29 0.16
C VAL A 167 25.84 -1.36 -0.91
N GLN A 168 25.80 -2.62 -0.51
CA GLN A 168 25.58 -3.75 -1.42
C GLN A 168 26.55 -3.74 -2.64
N ASN A 169 27.82 -3.41 -2.42
CA ASN A 169 28.88 -3.30 -3.43
C ASN A 169 28.62 -2.19 -4.49
N ARG A 170 27.78 -1.20 -4.18
CA ARG A 170 27.51 -0.05 -5.04
C ARG A 170 27.84 1.25 -4.30
N LEU A 171 28.57 2.15 -4.96
CA LEU A 171 28.89 3.46 -4.40
C LEU A 171 27.62 4.32 -4.40
N CYS A 172 27.26 4.88 -3.28
CA CYS A 172 26.05 5.65 -3.09
C CYS A 172 26.19 6.71 -2.00
N ASP A 173 25.31 7.68 -2.01
CA ASP A 173 25.06 8.58 -0.88
C ASP A 173 24.01 7.95 0.03
N ALA A 174 24.31 7.82 1.31
CA ALA A 174 23.40 7.21 2.27
C ALA A 174 22.89 8.22 3.29
N ILE A 175 21.61 8.12 3.64
CA ILE A 175 20.97 8.89 4.71
C ILE A 175 20.37 7.91 5.71
N LEU A 176 20.85 7.97 6.95
CA LEU A 176 20.31 7.20 8.07
C LEU A 176 19.44 8.12 8.93
N VAL A 177 18.21 7.70 9.15
CA VAL A 177 17.23 8.39 9.97
C VAL A 177 16.88 7.53 11.18
N ASN A 178 17.09 8.04 12.38
CA ASN A 178 16.62 7.45 13.63
C ASN A 178 15.50 8.33 14.19
N ASP A 179 14.26 7.86 14.06
CA ASP A 179 13.06 8.58 14.48
C ASP A 179 12.60 8.07 15.85
N SER A 180 12.58 8.96 16.84
CA SER A 180 12.19 8.64 18.21
C SER A 180 10.86 9.26 18.59
N VAL A 181 10.11 8.57 19.45
CA VAL A 181 8.87 9.04 20.03
C VAL A 181 8.99 8.96 21.55
N LYS A 182 8.85 10.09 22.23
CA LYS A 182 9.02 10.20 23.70
C LYS A 182 10.36 9.67 24.22
N GLY A 183 11.43 9.81 23.42
CA GLY A 183 12.78 9.37 23.77
C GLY A 183 13.09 7.89 23.45
N GLU A 184 12.13 7.11 22.97
CA GLU A 184 12.33 5.74 22.55
C GLU A 184 12.44 5.67 21.02
N LEU A 185 13.41 4.89 20.52
CA LEU A 185 13.59 4.68 19.09
C LEU A 185 12.41 3.91 18.50
N SER A 186 11.62 4.59 17.70
CA SER A 186 10.40 4.03 17.09
C SER A 186 10.66 3.46 15.69
N ARG A 187 11.60 4.08 14.96
CA ARG A 187 11.87 3.68 13.58
C ARG A 187 13.29 4.07 13.16
N THR A 188 13.93 3.17 12.42
CA THR A 188 15.18 3.45 11.71
C THR A 188 14.93 3.33 10.21
N ILE A 189 15.43 4.30 9.42
CA ILE A 189 15.31 4.27 7.97
C ILE A 189 16.66 4.54 7.35
N LEU A 190 17.13 3.64 6.50
CA LEU A 190 18.27 3.84 5.64
C LEU A 190 17.79 4.11 4.23
N TYR A 191 18.16 5.25 3.66
CA TYR A 191 18.00 5.57 2.25
C TYR A 191 19.37 5.54 1.58
N THR A 192 19.43 5.00 0.36
CA THR A 192 20.64 5.14 -0.47
C THR A 192 20.26 5.68 -1.85
N PHE A 193 21.11 6.55 -2.35
CA PHE A 193 20.94 7.23 -3.63
C PHE A 193 22.20 7.03 -4.47
N ASP A 194 22.03 6.88 -5.75
CA ASP A 194 23.15 6.85 -6.68
C ASP A 194 23.92 8.17 -6.66
N THR A 195 25.26 8.10 -6.55
CA THR A 195 26.11 9.30 -6.52
C THR A 195 26.11 10.06 -7.83
N HIS A 196 25.81 9.40 -8.96
CA HIS A 196 25.85 10.00 -10.30
C HIS A 196 24.56 10.76 -10.62
N ASP A 197 23.40 10.12 -10.47
CA ASP A 197 22.11 10.67 -10.87
C ASP A 197 21.20 11.08 -9.70
N GLY A 198 21.55 10.72 -8.47
CA GLY A 198 20.80 11.03 -7.26
C GLY A 198 19.50 10.23 -7.11
N MET A 199 19.33 9.15 -7.90
CA MET A 199 18.13 8.34 -7.85
C MET A 199 18.18 7.31 -6.71
N PRO A 200 17.03 6.93 -6.12
CA PRO A 200 17.00 5.95 -5.06
C PRO A 200 17.45 4.57 -5.56
N LEU A 201 18.29 3.91 -4.77
CA LEU A 201 18.80 2.56 -5.04
C LEU A 201 18.23 1.54 -4.07
N TYR A 202 18.19 1.92 -2.79
CA TYR A 202 17.80 1.04 -1.72
C TYR A 202 17.18 1.84 -0.59
N ARG A 203 16.16 1.27 0.04
CA ARG A 203 15.59 1.75 1.29
C ARG A 203 15.34 0.58 2.22
N GLU A 204 15.72 0.74 3.48
CA GLU A 204 15.37 -0.21 4.53
C GLU A 204 14.72 0.56 5.67
N THR A 205 13.61 0.06 6.14
CA THR A 205 12.89 0.63 7.28
C THR A 205 12.70 -0.45 8.32
N GLU A 206 13.20 -0.23 9.53
CA GLU A 206 12.92 -1.06 10.67
C GLU A 206 11.98 -0.30 11.61
N ASN A 207 10.79 -0.85 11.82
CA ASN A 207 9.80 -0.35 12.75
C ASN A 207 10.00 -1.07 14.11
N ASN A 208 9.97 -0.32 15.21
CA ASN A 208 10.19 -0.78 16.57
C ASN A 208 11.50 -1.57 16.74
N PRO A 209 12.67 -0.95 16.41
CA PRO A 209 13.97 -1.63 16.47
C PRO A 209 14.24 -2.17 17.87
N GLY A 210 14.74 -3.40 17.93
CA GLY A 210 15.08 -4.05 19.20
C GLY A 210 13.91 -4.61 20.02
N HIS A 211 12.69 -4.48 19.55
CA HIS A 211 11.50 -5.09 20.17
C HIS A 211 11.12 -6.42 19.49
N LEU A 212 10.43 -7.30 20.22
CA LEU A 212 9.94 -8.58 19.66
C LEU A 212 8.99 -8.39 18.47
N GLY A 213 8.31 -7.25 18.38
CA GLY A 213 7.43 -6.89 17.26
C GLY A 213 8.14 -6.09 16.17
N SER A 214 9.47 -6.08 16.10
CA SER A 214 10.22 -5.42 15.04
C SER A 214 9.83 -5.94 13.67
N GLN A 215 9.58 -5.02 12.73
CA GLN A 215 9.25 -5.32 11.35
C GLN A 215 10.24 -4.61 10.43
N THR A 216 10.80 -5.34 9.48
CA THR A 216 11.68 -4.75 8.47
C THR A 216 10.97 -4.69 7.12
N VAL A 217 11.11 -3.55 6.46
CA VAL A 217 10.65 -3.34 5.08
C VAL A 217 11.86 -2.94 4.25
N THR A 218 12.12 -3.70 3.20
CA THR A 218 13.24 -3.47 2.29
C THR A 218 12.72 -3.16 0.89
N VAL A 219 13.24 -2.11 0.27
CA VAL A 219 12.95 -1.74 -1.12
C VAL A 219 14.25 -1.71 -1.90
N LYS A 220 14.29 -2.41 -3.04
CA LYS A 220 15.42 -2.39 -3.97
C LYS A 220 14.91 -1.88 -5.32
N TYR A 221 15.44 -0.74 -5.73
CA TYR A 221 15.06 -0.11 -6.99
C TYR A 221 15.90 -0.65 -8.14
N SER A 222 15.27 -0.77 -9.31
CA SER A 222 15.89 -1.15 -10.58
C SER A 222 15.30 -0.34 -11.72
N GLY A 223 16.12 0.02 -12.69
CA GLY A 223 15.62 0.69 -13.89
C GLY A 223 15.05 2.09 -13.68
N ASN A 224 15.69 2.91 -12.85
CA ASN A 224 15.30 4.31 -12.67
C ASN A 224 15.37 5.08 -14.01
N ASP A 225 14.24 5.64 -14.45
CA ASP A 225 14.14 6.44 -15.69
C ASP A 225 13.41 7.75 -15.39
N THR A 226 14.13 8.85 -15.54
CA THR A 226 13.61 10.23 -15.39
C THR A 226 13.33 10.92 -16.72
N ASP A 227 13.70 10.30 -17.84
CA ASP A 227 13.53 10.83 -19.18
C ASP A 227 12.27 10.31 -19.87
N THR A 228 11.57 9.41 -19.19
CA THR A 228 10.33 8.83 -19.68
C THR A 228 9.28 9.90 -20.00
N LYS A 229 8.52 9.68 -21.08
CA LYS A 229 7.45 10.59 -21.50
C LYS A 229 6.13 9.83 -21.48
N PHE A 230 5.23 10.25 -20.63
CA PHE A 230 3.89 9.69 -20.56
C PHE A 230 2.92 10.45 -21.47
N PRO A 231 2.07 9.76 -22.25
CA PRO A 231 0.91 10.37 -22.88
C PRO A 231 0.06 11.15 -21.88
N SER A 232 -0.70 12.12 -22.37
CA SER A 232 -1.52 12.98 -21.49
C SER A 232 -2.53 12.21 -20.65
N ASP A 233 -3.09 11.15 -21.22
CA ASP A 233 -4.11 10.27 -20.63
C ASP A 233 -3.54 9.02 -19.91
N TYR A 234 -2.21 8.92 -19.81
CA TYR A 234 -1.53 7.70 -19.30
C TYR A 234 -2.02 7.26 -17.92
N PHE A 235 -2.31 8.19 -17.03
CA PHE A 235 -2.75 7.91 -15.65
C PHE A 235 -4.27 7.94 -15.49
N GLY A 236 -5.00 8.38 -16.52
CA GLY A 236 -6.45 8.54 -16.51
C GLY A 236 -7.20 7.25 -16.80
N GLU A 237 -8.50 7.29 -16.53
CA GLU A 237 -9.42 6.14 -16.69
C GLU A 237 -9.38 5.53 -18.08
N THR A 238 -9.29 6.34 -19.14
CA THR A 238 -9.24 5.85 -20.54
C THR A 238 -8.11 4.87 -20.75
N ASN A 239 -6.92 5.17 -20.24
CA ASN A 239 -5.76 4.27 -20.34
C ASN A 239 -5.92 3.06 -19.43
N LEU A 240 -6.49 3.24 -18.23
CA LEU A 240 -6.76 2.12 -17.32
C LEU A 240 -7.76 1.14 -17.92
N LEU A 241 -8.83 1.60 -18.55
CA LEU A 241 -9.78 0.76 -19.27
C LEU A 241 -9.15 -0.02 -20.42
N LYS A 242 -8.18 0.58 -21.11
CA LYS A 242 -7.42 -0.09 -22.17
C LYS A 242 -6.51 -1.21 -21.63
N ASN A 243 -5.84 -0.97 -20.50
CA ASN A 243 -4.84 -1.89 -19.97
C ASN A 243 -5.44 -2.93 -19.00
N TYR A 244 -6.50 -2.57 -18.28
CA TYR A 244 -7.15 -3.39 -17.26
C TYR A 244 -8.64 -3.61 -17.53
N GLY A 245 -9.08 -3.53 -18.79
CA GLY A 245 -10.49 -3.58 -19.18
C GLY A 245 -11.24 -4.77 -18.62
N GLU A 246 -10.63 -5.95 -18.57
CA GLU A 246 -11.24 -7.15 -17.97
C GLU A 246 -11.53 -6.97 -16.47
N ILE A 247 -10.65 -6.27 -15.73
CA ILE A 247 -10.85 -5.98 -14.32
C ILE A 247 -12.05 -5.06 -14.14
N PHE A 248 -12.10 -3.99 -14.92
CA PHE A 248 -13.22 -3.05 -14.88
C PHE A 248 -14.53 -3.72 -15.26
N LEU A 249 -14.55 -4.49 -16.34
CA LEU A 249 -15.74 -5.22 -16.78
C LEU A 249 -16.25 -6.18 -15.69
N ARG A 250 -15.35 -6.94 -15.09
CA ARG A 250 -15.70 -7.99 -14.15
C ARG A 250 -16.05 -7.46 -12.76
N PHE A 251 -15.30 -6.49 -12.26
CA PHE A 251 -15.40 -6.06 -10.86
C PHE A 251 -16.19 -4.75 -10.70
N ARG A 252 -16.21 -3.88 -11.71
CA ARG A 252 -17.09 -2.70 -11.73
C ARG A 252 -18.55 -3.12 -11.86
N GLU A 253 -18.88 -4.00 -12.80
CA GLU A 253 -20.22 -4.53 -12.95
C GLU A 253 -20.68 -5.33 -11.73
N GLY A 254 -19.80 -6.11 -11.10
CA GLY A 254 -20.11 -6.82 -9.86
C GLY A 254 -20.48 -5.88 -8.71
N THR A 255 -19.92 -4.67 -8.66
CA THR A 255 -20.27 -3.65 -7.68
C THR A 255 -21.63 -3.00 -8.03
N TYR A 256 -21.88 -2.68 -9.28
CA TYR A 256 -23.16 -2.14 -9.75
C TYR A 256 -24.28 -3.20 -9.71
N ALA A 257 -23.98 -4.45 -10.05
CA ALA A 257 -24.96 -5.53 -9.97
C ALA A 257 -25.50 -5.74 -8.53
N ALA A 258 -24.71 -5.41 -7.50
CA ALA A 258 -25.18 -5.43 -6.12
C ALA A 258 -26.22 -4.32 -5.84
N PHE A 259 -26.06 -3.14 -6.43
CA PHE A 259 -27.03 -2.05 -6.33
C PHE A 259 -28.23 -2.25 -7.24
N ASP A 260 -28.05 -2.81 -8.43
CA ASP A 260 -29.15 -3.14 -9.37
C ASP A 260 -30.06 -4.24 -8.84
N GLN A 261 -29.64 -4.96 -7.81
CA GLN A 261 -30.48 -5.98 -7.15
C GLN A 261 -31.46 -5.38 -6.13
N VAL A 262 -31.35 -4.09 -5.80
CA VAL A 262 -32.33 -3.41 -4.93
C VAL A 262 -33.69 -3.42 -5.62
N GLY A 263 -34.67 -4.01 -4.94
CA GLY A 263 -36.03 -4.19 -5.51
C GLY A 263 -36.19 -5.43 -6.40
N GLN A 264 -35.11 -6.19 -6.67
CA GLN A 264 -35.19 -7.45 -7.39
C GLN A 264 -35.60 -8.61 -6.45
N LYS A 265 -36.16 -9.65 -7.05
CA LYS A 265 -36.47 -10.88 -6.32
C LYS A 265 -35.15 -11.53 -5.87
N SER A 266 -35.03 -11.79 -4.57
CA SER A 266 -33.87 -12.53 -4.03
C SER A 266 -33.70 -13.88 -4.72
N PRO A 267 -32.48 -14.27 -5.10
CA PRO A 267 -32.23 -15.60 -5.66
C PRO A 267 -32.61 -16.69 -4.63
N GLU A 268 -33.10 -17.80 -5.15
CA GLU A 268 -33.40 -18.97 -4.32
C GLU A 268 -32.07 -19.63 -3.91
N PHE A 269 -31.92 -19.89 -2.62
CA PHE A 269 -30.78 -20.60 -2.09
C PHE A 269 -31.20 -21.67 -1.09
N SER A 270 -30.41 -22.71 -0.97
CA SER A 270 -30.57 -23.71 0.08
C SER A 270 -29.20 -24.13 0.59
N HIS A 271 -29.12 -24.30 1.90
CA HIS A 271 -27.90 -24.78 2.58
C HIS A 271 -28.25 -26.01 3.42
N LYS A 272 -27.39 -27.03 3.39
CA LYS A 272 -27.56 -28.25 4.16
C LYS A 272 -26.51 -28.31 5.27
N TRP A 273 -26.95 -28.43 6.51
CA TRP A 273 -26.07 -28.57 7.67
C TRP A 273 -26.47 -29.82 8.44
N GLY A 274 -25.68 -30.88 8.35
CA GLY A 274 -26.02 -32.18 8.87
C GLY A 274 -27.31 -32.71 8.21
N GLU A 275 -28.30 -33.07 9.04
CA GLU A 275 -29.63 -33.51 8.57
C GLU A 275 -30.61 -32.35 8.32
N HIS A 276 -30.23 -31.13 8.73
CA HIS A 276 -31.07 -29.95 8.58
C HIS A 276 -30.82 -29.29 7.22
N ARG A 277 -31.93 -28.89 6.59
CA ARG A 277 -31.88 -28.08 5.35
C ARG A 277 -32.52 -26.73 5.62
N PHE A 278 -31.79 -25.67 5.35
CA PHE A 278 -32.27 -24.31 5.37
C PHE A 278 -32.42 -23.82 3.93
N SER A 279 -33.55 -23.16 3.62
CA SER A 279 -33.77 -22.60 2.29
C SER A 279 -34.40 -21.20 2.37
N SER A 280 -34.21 -20.40 1.34
CA SER A 280 -34.82 -19.09 1.20
C SER A 280 -36.36 -19.12 1.25
N ASP A 281 -36.98 -20.26 0.95
CA ASP A 281 -38.43 -20.42 1.07
C ASP A 281 -38.95 -20.22 2.49
N GLN A 282 -38.15 -20.54 3.48
CA GLN A 282 -38.50 -20.39 4.91
C GLN A 282 -38.51 -18.90 5.34
N LEU A 283 -37.94 -18.03 4.53
CA LEU A 283 -37.85 -16.59 4.78
C LEU A 283 -38.90 -15.78 4.03
N LYS A 284 -39.76 -16.44 3.24
CA LYS A 284 -40.79 -15.73 2.46
C LYS A 284 -41.73 -14.94 3.37
N GLY A 285 -41.91 -13.67 3.04
CA GLY A 285 -42.77 -12.75 3.80
C GLY A 285 -42.13 -12.15 5.04
N GLN A 286 -40.84 -12.41 5.27
CA GLN A 286 -40.07 -11.81 6.37
C GLN A 286 -39.04 -10.82 5.84
N ASN A 287 -38.83 -9.75 6.58
CA ASN A 287 -37.68 -8.87 6.36
C ASN A 287 -36.45 -9.50 7.03
N CYS A 288 -35.44 -9.84 6.28
CA CYS A 288 -34.28 -10.56 6.77
C CYS A 288 -32.99 -9.76 6.62
N LEU A 289 -32.13 -9.88 7.62
CA LEU A 289 -30.73 -9.43 7.57
C LEU A 289 -29.84 -10.66 7.34
N LEU A 290 -29.25 -10.77 6.13
CA LEU A 290 -28.31 -11.84 5.82
C LEU A 290 -26.89 -11.39 6.19
N LEU A 291 -26.22 -12.16 7.03
CA LEU A 291 -24.86 -11.90 7.49
C LEU A 291 -23.94 -13.08 7.11
N PHE A 292 -22.92 -12.81 6.31
CA PHE A 292 -21.90 -13.78 5.92
C PHE A 292 -20.66 -13.56 6.78
N LEU A 293 -20.27 -14.53 7.59
CA LEU A 293 -19.15 -14.41 8.54
C LEU A 293 -18.08 -15.47 8.28
N ASP A 294 -16.82 -15.07 8.47
CA ASP A 294 -15.69 -15.98 8.61
C ASP A 294 -15.47 -16.23 10.12
N GLU A 295 -15.55 -17.49 10.58
CA GLU A 295 -15.49 -17.86 12.00
C GLU A 295 -14.24 -17.40 12.76
N ARG A 296 -13.18 -17.00 12.07
CA ARG A 296 -11.84 -16.85 12.64
C ARG A 296 -11.47 -15.42 13.06
N GLY A 297 -12.35 -14.45 12.92
CA GLY A 297 -12.02 -13.03 13.14
C GLY A 297 -12.60 -12.46 14.43
N GLU A 298 -11.83 -11.63 15.12
CA GLU A 298 -12.32 -10.78 16.22
C GLU A 298 -13.48 -9.88 15.76
N PHE A 299 -13.51 -9.51 14.48
CA PHE A 299 -14.62 -8.81 13.84
C PHE A 299 -15.93 -9.60 13.81
N CYS A 300 -15.88 -10.94 13.87
CA CYS A 300 -17.06 -11.78 13.85
C CYS A 300 -17.97 -11.50 15.06
N LYS A 301 -17.39 -11.34 16.24
CA LYS A 301 -18.15 -11.02 17.47
C LYS A 301 -18.80 -9.64 17.40
N GLN A 302 -18.08 -8.65 16.90
CA GLN A 302 -18.60 -7.29 16.74
C GLN A 302 -19.70 -7.24 15.68
N ALA A 303 -19.52 -7.94 14.55
CA ALA A 303 -20.53 -8.04 13.50
C ALA A 303 -21.82 -8.70 13.99
N LEU A 304 -21.72 -9.75 14.81
CA LEU A 304 -22.88 -10.39 15.44
C LEU A 304 -23.63 -9.45 16.38
N GLN A 305 -22.91 -8.73 17.24
CA GLN A 305 -23.53 -7.75 18.14
C GLN A 305 -24.25 -6.62 17.41
N ILE A 306 -23.63 -6.11 16.32
CA ILE A 306 -24.26 -5.09 15.47
C ILE A 306 -25.49 -5.66 14.77
N ALA A 307 -25.40 -6.85 14.20
CA ALA A 307 -26.51 -7.49 13.52
C ALA A 307 -27.69 -7.75 14.45
N GLU A 308 -27.43 -8.19 15.68
CA GLU A 308 -28.45 -8.37 16.71
C GLU A 308 -29.12 -7.04 17.07
N SER A 309 -28.34 -5.99 17.32
CA SER A 309 -28.86 -4.65 17.62
C SER A 309 -29.71 -4.11 16.49
N VAL A 310 -29.23 -4.18 15.23
CA VAL A 310 -29.98 -3.70 14.05
C VAL A 310 -31.25 -4.52 13.84
N SER A 311 -31.17 -5.83 14.01
CA SER A 311 -32.34 -6.72 13.85
C SER A 311 -33.44 -6.40 14.85
N LEU A 312 -33.08 -6.08 16.09
CA LEU A 312 -34.06 -5.67 17.11
C LEU A 312 -34.67 -4.29 16.81
N GLN A 313 -33.86 -3.33 16.36
CA GLN A 313 -34.32 -1.97 16.07
C GLN A 313 -35.26 -1.91 14.84
N GLU A 314 -34.91 -2.66 13.79
CA GLU A 314 -35.60 -2.63 12.51
C GLU A 314 -36.60 -3.80 12.33
N ASN A 315 -36.81 -4.61 13.37
CA ASN A 315 -37.67 -5.79 13.32
C ASN A 315 -37.34 -6.74 12.16
N LEU A 316 -36.04 -7.09 12.05
CA LEU A 316 -35.52 -7.98 11.02
C LEU A 316 -35.28 -9.38 11.59
N THR A 317 -35.40 -10.40 10.75
CA THR A 317 -34.98 -11.77 11.09
C THR A 317 -33.51 -11.93 10.73
N PRO A 318 -32.57 -12.08 11.69
CA PRO A 318 -31.17 -12.29 11.40
C PRO A 318 -30.92 -13.72 10.88
N VAL A 319 -30.25 -13.82 9.75
CA VAL A 319 -29.79 -15.09 9.17
C VAL A 319 -28.27 -15.03 9.04
N ILE A 320 -27.59 -15.88 9.80
CA ILE A 320 -26.14 -15.90 9.87
C ILE A 320 -25.64 -17.12 9.11
N LEU A 321 -24.80 -16.86 8.10
CA LEU A 321 -24.16 -17.89 7.28
C LEU A 321 -22.65 -17.82 7.50
N TYR A 322 -22.07 -18.91 7.98
CA TYR A 322 -20.64 -19.03 8.13
C TYR A 322 -20.02 -19.53 6.83
N ILE A 323 -18.97 -18.84 6.40
CA ILE A 323 -18.18 -19.22 5.21
C ILE A 323 -17.09 -20.17 5.68
N GLU A 324 -17.27 -21.47 5.43
CA GLU A 324 -16.18 -22.43 5.59
C GLU A 324 -15.18 -22.24 4.44
N LYS A 325 -13.92 -22.02 4.77
CA LYS A 325 -12.85 -22.17 3.78
C LYS A 325 -12.80 -23.66 3.40
N GLN A 326 -13.29 -23.99 2.21
CA GLN A 326 -12.96 -25.28 1.63
C GLN A 326 -11.43 -25.37 1.57
N PRO A 327 -10.83 -26.48 2.04
CA PRO A 327 -9.42 -26.72 1.82
C PRO A 327 -9.21 -26.67 0.30
N LEU A 328 -8.30 -25.80 -0.14
CA LEU A 328 -7.89 -25.73 -1.53
C LEU A 328 -7.56 -27.15 -1.98
N CYS A 329 -8.41 -27.74 -2.82
CA CYS A 329 -8.09 -28.98 -3.49
C CYS A 329 -6.79 -28.74 -4.25
N ARG A 330 -5.72 -29.36 -3.78
CA ARG A 330 -4.49 -29.50 -4.58
C ARG A 330 -4.88 -30.31 -5.82
N VAL A 331 -4.90 -29.68 -6.97
CA VAL A 331 -4.81 -30.33 -8.27
C VAL A 331 -3.36 -30.32 -8.67
#